data_635afb23f689e100939ee8813afa8c93
#
_entry.id   635afb23f689e100939ee8813afa8c93
#
_cell.length_a   1.000
_cell.length_b   1.000
_cell.length_c   1.000
_cell.angle_alpha   90.00
_cell.angle_beta   90.00
_cell.angle_gamma   90.00
#
_symmetry.space_group_name_H-M   'P 1'
#
loop_
_entity.id
_entity.type
_entity.pdbx_description
1 polymer ?
#
loop_
_entity_poly.entity_id
_entity_poly.type
_entity_poly.pdbx_seq_one_letter_code
_entity_poly.pdbx_strand_id
1 'polypeptide(L)'
;MYSSIWINSAQPDAADIFSRNLRYLLNRVNPRGKPLAFACIGSANVPGDSLGPLMGTILTRHGLLNVYGTMEWPLNALTLPHNMPLLKTVEKKYCLIAIDAAIGNPAQSGHLTLTEGSL
;
A
#
# COMPACT_ATOMS: atom_id res chain seq x y z
N MET A 1 12.65 15.01 4.04
CA MET A 1 12.42 14.09 5.16
C MET A 1 10.98 13.64 5.18
N TYR A 2 10.76 12.35 5.30
CA TYR A 2 9.42 11.77 5.34
C TYR A 2 9.03 11.50 6.77
N SER A 3 7.84 11.92 7.17
CA SER A 3 7.29 11.57 8.47
C SER A 3 6.40 10.35 8.34
N SER A 4 6.44 9.47 9.32
CA SER A 4 5.62 8.27 9.37
C SER A 4 4.58 8.41 10.46
N ILE A 5 3.36 7.96 10.16
CA ILE A 5 2.26 7.89 11.11
C ILE A 5 2.06 6.43 11.48
N TRP A 6 2.13 6.13 12.78
CA TRP A 6 2.00 4.77 13.31
C TRP A 6 0.63 4.57 13.93
N ILE A 7 -0.03 3.49 13.55
CA ILE A 7 -1.38 3.16 14.02
C ILE A 7 -1.38 1.74 14.55
N ASN A 8 -1.78 1.58 15.80
CA ASN A 8 -1.93 0.25 16.39
C ASN A 8 -3.24 -0.39 15.88
N SER A 9 -3.12 -1.45 15.10
CA SER A 9 -4.26 -2.14 14.49
C SER A 9 -5.19 -2.80 15.51
N ALA A 10 -4.71 -3.02 16.75
CA ALA A 10 -5.53 -3.63 17.80
C ALA A 10 -6.48 -2.64 18.48
N GLN A 11 -6.32 -1.34 18.26
CA GLN A 11 -7.23 -0.33 18.82
C GLN A 11 -8.60 -0.42 18.16
N PRO A 12 -9.71 -0.27 18.93
CA PRO A 12 -11.05 -0.36 18.36
C PRO A 12 -11.35 0.65 17.27
N ASP A 13 -10.72 1.83 17.34
CA ASP A 13 -10.89 2.92 16.38
C ASP A 13 -9.78 2.99 15.32
N ALA A 14 -8.99 1.92 15.17
CA ALA A 14 -7.85 1.90 14.25
C ALA A 14 -8.25 2.23 12.81
N ALA A 15 -9.37 1.72 12.33
CA ALA A 15 -9.85 1.98 10.97
C ALA A 15 -10.17 3.46 10.76
N ASP A 16 -10.81 4.10 11.73
CA ASP A 16 -11.12 5.54 11.67
C ASP A 16 -9.86 6.39 11.70
N ILE A 17 -8.93 6.06 12.58
CA ILE A 17 -7.65 6.76 12.68
C ILE A 17 -6.87 6.62 11.38
N PHE A 18 -6.78 5.41 10.85
CA PHE A 18 -6.11 5.13 9.58
C PHE A 18 -6.73 5.94 8.44
N SER A 19 -8.05 5.87 8.32
CA SER A 19 -8.79 6.54 7.26
C SER A 19 -8.61 8.06 7.27
N ARG A 20 -8.65 8.68 8.46
CA ARG A 20 -8.43 10.12 8.61
C ARG A 20 -7.01 10.53 8.24
N ASN A 21 -6.03 9.76 8.70
CA ASN A 21 -4.63 10.04 8.41
C ASN A 21 -4.28 9.80 6.95
N LEU A 22 -4.85 8.77 6.34
CA LEU A 22 -4.68 8.52 4.91
C LEU A 22 -5.26 9.67 4.09
N ARG A 23 -6.45 10.15 4.44
CA ARG A 23 -7.08 11.29 3.78
C ARG A 23 -6.22 12.56 3.91
N TYR A 24 -5.69 12.80 5.09
CA TYR A 24 -4.79 13.93 5.32
C TYR A 24 -3.56 13.85 4.43
N LEU A 25 -2.91 12.70 4.35
CA LEU A 25 -1.74 12.51 3.51
C LEU A 25 -2.09 12.65 2.03
N LEU A 26 -3.20 12.09 1.58
CA LEU A 26 -3.62 12.18 0.19
C LEU A 26 -3.90 13.64 -0.21
N ASN A 27 -4.52 14.41 0.65
CA ASN A 27 -4.75 15.84 0.36
C ASN A 27 -3.44 16.60 0.25
N ARG A 28 -2.42 16.18 1.00
CA ARG A 28 -1.12 16.80 0.98
C ARG A 28 -0.28 16.40 -0.24
N VAL A 29 -0.23 15.12 -0.59
CA VAL A 29 0.62 14.60 -1.67
C VAL A 29 -0.07 14.58 -3.03
N ASN A 30 -1.40 14.67 -3.04
CA ASN A 30 -2.21 14.62 -4.24
C ASN A 30 -3.18 15.80 -4.32
N PRO A 31 -2.67 17.05 -4.25
CA PRO A 31 -3.55 18.23 -4.19
C PRO A 31 -4.37 18.43 -5.46
N ARG A 32 -3.94 17.88 -6.59
CA ARG A 32 -4.66 17.97 -7.85
C ARG A 32 -5.76 16.93 -8.03
N GLY A 33 -5.88 16.01 -7.07
CA GLY A 33 -6.93 14.99 -7.10
C GLY A 33 -6.77 13.97 -8.23
N LYS A 34 -5.55 13.56 -8.56
CA LYS A 34 -5.34 12.45 -9.49
C LYS A 34 -6.05 11.20 -8.97
N PRO A 35 -6.60 10.37 -9.85
CA PRO A 35 -7.18 9.11 -9.40
C PRO A 35 -6.12 8.22 -8.74
N LEU A 36 -6.57 7.35 -7.85
CA LEU A 36 -5.68 6.48 -7.09
C LEU A 36 -5.36 5.21 -7.88
N ALA A 37 -4.11 4.74 -7.72
CA ALA A 37 -3.67 3.42 -8.14
C ALA A 37 -2.96 2.75 -6.96
N PHE A 38 -2.96 1.44 -6.93
CA PHE A 38 -2.45 0.66 -5.80
C PHE A 38 -1.40 -0.32 -6.29
N ALA A 39 -0.22 -0.27 -5.69
CA ALA A 39 0.82 -1.28 -5.89
C ALA A 39 0.90 -2.13 -4.62
N CYS A 40 0.38 -3.34 -4.70
CA CYS A 40 0.26 -4.26 -3.57
C CYS A 40 1.40 -5.28 -3.64
N ILE A 41 2.44 -5.04 -2.87
CA ILE A 41 3.73 -5.73 -2.98
C ILE A 41 3.81 -6.86 -1.95
N GLY A 42 4.22 -8.03 -2.41
CA GLY A 42 4.45 -9.16 -1.52
C GLY A 42 4.27 -10.51 -2.21
N SER A 43 4.42 -11.57 -1.43
CA SER A 43 4.27 -12.95 -1.88
C SER A 43 3.29 -13.70 -0.97
N ALA A 44 2.30 -14.34 -1.56
CA ALA A 44 1.32 -15.14 -0.82
C ALA A 44 1.94 -16.40 -0.20
N ASN A 45 3.07 -16.87 -0.75
CA ASN A 45 3.71 -18.10 -0.34
C ASN A 45 4.80 -17.90 0.73
N VAL A 46 5.09 -16.66 1.09
CA VAL A 46 6.10 -16.33 2.08
C VAL A 46 5.40 -15.86 3.35
N PRO A 47 5.59 -16.56 4.49
CA PRO A 47 5.00 -16.14 5.76
C PRO A 47 5.39 -14.71 6.11
N GLY A 48 4.40 -13.89 6.51
CA GLY A 48 4.62 -12.49 6.85
C GLY A 48 4.71 -11.54 5.66
N ASP A 49 4.57 -12.04 4.43
CA ASP A 49 4.71 -11.23 3.21
C ASP A 49 3.44 -11.24 2.34
N SER A 50 2.32 -11.67 2.88
CA SER A 50 1.08 -11.85 2.13
C SER A 50 0.14 -10.65 2.16
N LEU A 51 0.43 -9.61 2.93
CA LEU A 51 -0.46 -8.45 3.08
C LEU A 51 -0.75 -7.80 1.73
N GLY A 52 0.28 -7.51 0.93
CA GLY A 52 0.12 -6.86 -0.37
C GLY A 52 -0.82 -7.62 -1.29
N PRO A 53 -0.51 -8.88 -1.67
CA PRO A 53 -1.37 -9.66 -2.56
C PRO A 53 -2.79 -9.84 -2.03
N LEU A 54 -2.96 -10.04 -0.72
CA LEU A 54 -4.28 -10.17 -0.12
C LEU A 54 -5.08 -8.88 -0.26
N MET A 55 -4.46 -7.75 0.05
CA MET A 55 -5.09 -6.43 -0.10
C MET A 55 -5.46 -6.15 -1.54
N GLY A 56 -4.56 -6.46 -2.48
CA GLY A 56 -4.84 -6.28 -3.90
C GLY A 56 -6.07 -7.06 -4.35
N THR A 57 -6.21 -8.30 -3.88
CA THR A 57 -7.37 -9.13 -4.17
C THR A 57 -8.65 -8.55 -3.56
N ILE A 58 -8.58 -8.08 -2.32
CA ILE A 58 -9.73 -7.48 -1.63
C ILE A 58 -10.17 -6.20 -2.35
N LEU A 59 -9.22 -5.31 -2.66
CA LEU A 59 -9.52 -4.05 -3.34
C LEU A 59 -10.17 -4.31 -4.71
N THR A 60 -9.65 -5.27 -5.47
CA THR A 60 -10.20 -5.65 -6.77
C THR A 60 -11.63 -6.17 -6.62
N ARG A 61 -11.89 -7.01 -5.62
CA ARG A 61 -13.24 -7.53 -5.35
C ARG A 61 -14.23 -6.44 -4.96
N HIS A 62 -13.75 -5.36 -4.36
CA HIS A 62 -14.58 -4.19 -4.03
C HIS A 62 -14.75 -3.23 -5.21
N GLY A 63 -14.31 -3.62 -6.40
CA GLY A 63 -14.53 -2.85 -7.62
C GLY A 63 -13.54 -1.72 -7.84
N LEU A 64 -12.44 -1.65 -7.07
CA LEU A 64 -11.41 -0.66 -7.31
C LEU A 64 -10.62 -1.02 -8.57
N LEU A 65 -10.38 -0.02 -9.40
CA LEU A 65 -9.59 -0.14 -10.61
C LEU A 65 -8.15 0.23 -10.32
N ASN A 66 -7.26 -0.04 -11.25
CA ASN A 66 -5.84 0.34 -11.15
C ASN A 66 -5.16 -0.28 -9.92
N VAL A 67 -5.45 -1.54 -9.67
CA VAL A 67 -4.81 -2.35 -8.62
C VAL A 67 -3.80 -3.27 -9.27
N TYR A 68 -2.55 -3.16 -8.84
CA TYR A 68 -1.42 -3.96 -9.32
C TYR A 68 -0.91 -4.82 -8.17
N GLY A 69 -0.85 -6.12 -8.38
CA GLY A 69 -0.45 -7.06 -7.35
C GLY A 69 -1.66 -7.66 -6.62
N THR A 70 -1.98 -8.91 -6.95
CA THR A 70 -3.06 -9.69 -6.34
C THR A 70 -2.53 -11.06 -5.99
N MET A 71 -3.36 -11.90 -5.34
CA MET A 71 -3.00 -13.30 -5.08
C MET A 71 -2.72 -14.07 -6.36
N GLU A 72 -3.45 -13.74 -7.42
CA GLU A 72 -3.34 -14.40 -8.72
C GLU A 72 -2.18 -13.84 -9.56
N TRP A 73 -1.94 -12.53 -9.47
CA TRP A 73 -0.90 -11.83 -10.23
C TRP A 73 -0.04 -10.98 -9.30
N PRO A 74 0.85 -11.60 -8.51
CA PRO A 74 1.55 -10.87 -7.46
C PRO A 74 2.68 -9.98 -7.99
N LEU A 75 2.92 -8.88 -7.25
CA LEU A 75 4.11 -8.05 -7.37
C LEU A 75 5.08 -8.45 -6.26
N ASN A 76 5.87 -9.50 -6.47
CA ASN A 76 6.83 -9.99 -5.50
C ASN A 76 8.27 -9.62 -5.89
N ALA A 77 9.23 -10.11 -5.12
CA ALA A 77 10.64 -9.82 -5.35
C ALA A 77 11.12 -10.24 -6.75
N LEU A 78 10.49 -11.25 -7.35
CA LEU A 78 10.86 -11.73 -8.69
C LEU A 78 10.23 -10.88 -9.80
N THR A 79 8.98 -10.45 -9.61
CA THR A 79 8.21 -9.74 -10.65
C THR A 79 8.29 -8.22 -10.54
N LEU A 80 8.57 -7.68 -9.36
CA LEU A 80 8.60 -6.23 -9.13
C LEU A 80 9.60 -5.50 -10.04
N PRO A 81 10.86 -5.94 -10.18
CA PRO A 81 11.79 -5.24 -11.07
C PRO A 81 11.30 -5.17 -12.50
N HIS A 82 10.65 -6.23 -12.97
CA HIS A 82 10.11 -6.31 -14.32
C HIS A 82 8.93 -5.34 -14.52
N ASN A 83 8.17 -5.06 -13.44
CA ASN A 83 7.00 -4.19 -13.49
C ASN A 83 7.30 -2.74 -13.11
N MET A 84 8.51 -2.41 -12.67
CA MET A 84 8.86 -1.04 -12.28
C MET A 84 8.63 -0.01 -13.40
N PRO A 85 8.98 -0.29 -14.68
CA PRO A 85 8.67 0.67 -15.75
C PRO A 85 7.19 0.98 -15.88
N LEU A 86 6.33 -0.02 -15.71
CA LEU A 86 4.87 0.17 -15.73
C LEU A 86 4.43 1.06 -14.57
N LEU A 87 4.90 0.78 -13.35
CA LEU A 87 4.55 1.57 -12.17
C LEU A 87 5.02 3.02 -12.29
N LYS A 88 6.20 3.25 -12.85
CA LYS A 88 6.70 4.59 -13.13
C LYS A 88 5.80 5.35 -14.12
N THR A 89 5.27 4.66 -15.11
CA THR A 89 4.32 5.24 -16.06
C THR A 89 2.99 5.56 -15.36
N VAL A 90 2.51 4.67 -14.48
CA VAL A 90 1.28 4.87 -13.72
C VAL A 90 1.38 6.12 -12.83
N GLU A 91 2.51 6.34 -12.16
CA GLU A 91 2.73 7.50 -11.30
C GLU A 91 2.52 8.84 -12.00
N LYS A 92 2.68 8.90 -13.33
CA LYS A 92 2.50 10.14 -14.08
C LYS A 92 1.05 10.61 -14.11
N LYS A 93 0.10 9.68 -14.07
CA LYS A 93 -1.34 9.98 -14.20
C LYS A 93 -2.14 9.68 -12.94
N TYR A 94 -1.60 8.90 -12.04
CA TYR A 94 -2.29 8.43 -10.83
C TYR A 94 -1.46 8.76 -9.62
N CYS A 95 -2.16 8.94 -8.49
CA CYS A 95 -1.50 8.93 -7.19
C CYS A 95 -1.34 7.49 -6.77
N LEU A 96 -0.09 7.02 -6.66
CA LEU A 96 0.20 5.62 -6.39
C LEU A 96 0.34 5.39 -4.88
N ILE A 97 -0.43 4.43 -4.38
CA ILE A 97 -0.35 3.96 -3.00
C ILE A 97 0.30 2.58 -3.03
N ALA A 98 1.46 2.46 -2.40
CA ALA A 98 2.13 1.17 -2.24
C ALA A 98 1.73 0.54 -0.91
N ILE A 99 1.36 -0.73 -0.95
CA ILE A 99 0.98 -1.53 0.23
C ILE A 99 1.96 -2.68 0.33
N ASP A 100 2.68 -2.75 1.46
CA ASP A 100 3.72 -3.74 1.66
C ASP A 100 3.81 -4.10 3.14
N ALA A 101 4.12 -5.36 3.43
CA ALA A 101 4.46 -5.78 4.78
C ALA A 101 5.90 -5.41 5.08
N ALA A 102 6.15 -4.96 6.30
CA ALA A 102 7.49 -4.59 6.72
C ALA A 102 7.96 -5.48 7.86
N ILE A 103 9.25 -5.76 7.89
CA ILE A 103 9.89 -6.44 9.01
C ILE A 103 10.27 -5.36 10.02
N GLY A 104 9.83 -5.53 11.27
CA GLY A 104 10.15 -4.62 12.35
C GLY A 104 10.51 -5.39 13.61
N ASN A 105 10.74 -4.68 14.70
CA ASN A 105 10.94 -5.31 16.00
C ASN A 105 9.59 -5.75 16.59
N PRO A 106 9.59 -6.58 17.65
CA PRO A 106 8.35 -7.08 18.25
C PRO A 106 7.42 -5.97 18.76
N ALA A 107 7.96 -4.83 19.19
CA ALA A 107 7.14 -3.70 19.64
C ALA A 107 6.36 -3.05 18.52
N GLN A 108 6.78 -3.23 17.28
CA GLN A 108 6.14 -2.67 16.08
C GLN A 108 5.13 -3.63 15.46
N SER A 109 5.08 -4.87 15.92
CA SER A 109 4.15 -5.86 15.41
C SER A 109 2.70 -5.40 15.59
N GLY A 110 1.88 -5.59 14.57
CA GLY A 110 0.48 -5.17 14.60
C GLY A 110 0.26 -3.68 14.37
N HIS A 111 1.30 -2.92 14.03
CA HIS A 111 1.17 -1.51 13.66
C HIS A 111 1.10 -1.33 12.16
N LEU A 112 0.26 -0.40 11.75
CA LEU A 112 0.20 0.10 10.39
C LEU A 112 1.00 1.40 10.32
N THR A 113 1.74 1.60 9.25
CA THR A 113 2.52 2.81 9.05
C THR A 113 2.09 3.49 7.77
N LEU A 114 1.81 4.77 7.85
CA LEU A 114 1.56 5.61 6.68
C LEU A 114 2.76 6.51 6.49
N THR A 115 3.37 6.46 5.32
CA THR A 115 4.56 7.25 5.01
C THR A 115 4.44 7.81 3.61
N GLU A 116 4.75 9.09 3.47
CA GLU A 116 4.93 9.73 2.18
C GLU A 116 6.32 9.39 1.65
N GLY A 117 6.42 9.05 0.35
CA GLY A 117 7.72 8.67 -0.21
C GLY A 117 7.65 8.34 -1.70
N SER A 118 8.69 7.69 -2.20
CA SER A 118 8.76 7.17 -3.56
C SER A 118 9.05 5.67 -3.54
N LEU A 119 8.70 5.01 -4.61
CA LEU A 119 9.01 3.59 -4.77
C LEU A 119 10.50 3.32 -4.89
#